data_8159360f3cd485afc6b6ce29e3e93942
#
_entry.id   8159360f3cd485afc6b6ce29e3e93942
#
_cell.length_a   1.000
_cell.length_b   1.000
_cell.length_c   1.000
_cell.angle_alpha   90.00
_cell.angle_beta   90.00
_cell.angle_gamma   90.00
#
_symmetry.space_group_name_H-M   'P 1'
#
loop_
_entity.id
_entity.type
_entity.pdbx_description
1 polymer ?
#
loop_
_entity_poly.entity_id
_entity_poly.type
_entity_poly.pdbx_seq_one_letter_code
_entity_poly.pdbx_strand_id
1 'polypeptide(L)'
;MRFAVSFFLVSTVFINAQQKLELTTEMASKLASMPLKCINQEYPNKTAHVINSEKDAILTPKELHPSFFGCFDWHSSVHGHWMLVRLLRTVPDLENKDKIISILDESFSPEKIKEEASYFTKYQVAQNFERTY
;
A
#
# COMPACT_ATOMS: atom_id res chain seq x y z
N MET A 1 29.04 -58.43 -41.54
CA MET A 1 27.82 -57.99 -40.86
C MET A 1 28.14 -56.81 -39.96
N ARG A 2 27.68 -55.59 -40.34
CA ARG A 2 27.88 -54.39 -39.55
C ARG A 2 26.52 -54.04 -38.94
N PHE A 3 26.40 -54.11 -37.59
CA PHE A 3 25.22 -53.67 -36.88
C PHE A 3 25.33 -52.15 -36.62
N ALA A 4 24.42 -51.37 -37.19
CA ALA A 4 24.24 -49.96 -36.88
C ALA A 4 23.33 -49.84 -35.68
N VAL A 5 23.85 -49.33 -34.57
CA VAL A 5 23.05 -48.96 -33.37
C VAL A 5 22.57 -47.53 -33.54
N SER A 6 21.28 -47.35 -33.83
CA SER A 6 20.63 -46.04 -33.83
C SER A 6 20.34 -45.56 -32.38
N PHE A 7 21.03 -44.53 -31.98
CA PHE A 7 20.77 -43.85 -30.71
C PHE A 7 19.63 -42.87 -30.88
N PHE A 8 18.45 -43.17 -30.32
CA PHE A 8 17.32 -42.21 -30.23
C PHE A 8 17.55 -41.28 -29.06
N LEU A 9 17.87 -40.01 -29.32
CA LEU A 9 17.91 -38.93 -28.33
C LEU A 9 16.48 -38.49 -28.07
N VAL A 10 15.91 -38.89 -26.92
CA VAL A 10 14.65 -38.37 -26.43
C VAL A 10 14.94 -37.05 -25.72
N SER A 11 14.69 -35.93 -26.41
CA SER A 11 14.73 -34.60 -25.80
C SER A 11 13.47 -34.37 -24.97
N THR A 12 13.59 -34.50 -23.66
CA THR A 12 12.53 -34.11 -22.73
C THR A 12 12.48 -32.59 -22.64
N VAL A 13 11.50 -31.98 -23.32
CA VAL A 13 11.18 -30.56 -23.18
C VAL A 13 10.46 -30.38 -21.85
N PHE A 14 11.14 -29.86 -20.84
CA PHE A 14 10.49 -29.37 -19.59
C PHE A 14 9.75 -28.08 -19.90
N ILE A 15 8.45 -28.16 -20.15
CA ILE A 15 7.58 -26.99 -20.19
C ILE A 15 7.41 -26.54 -18.74
N ASN A 16 8.20 -25.53 -18.32
CA ASN A 16 7.95 -24.79 -17.11
C ASN A 16 6.68 -23.96 -17.34
N ALA A 17 5.52 -24.52 -17.05
CA ALA A 17 4.29 -23.77 -16.92
C ALA A 17 4.42 -22.89 -15.67
N GLN A 18 4.93 -21.67 -15.81
CA GLN A 18 4.79 -20.65 -14.78
C GLN A 18 3.30 -20.41 -14.61
N GLN A 19 2.73 -20.95 -13.55
CA GLN A 19 1.35 -20.74 -13.19
C GLN A 19 1.21 -19.24 -12.84
N LYS A 20 0.62 -18.47 -13.76
CA LYS A 20 0.33 -17.05 -13.55
C LYS A 20 -0.62 -16.97 -12.36
N LEU A 21 -0.14 -16.43 -11.25
CA LEU A 21 -0.96 -16.22 -10.07
C LEU A 21 -2.00 -15.14 -10.42
N GLU A 22 -3.25 -15.54 -10.63
CA GLU A 22 -4.34 -14.61 -10.89
C GLU A 22 -4.98 -14.19 -9.56
N LEU A 23 -5.10 -12.89 -9.37
CA LEU A 23 -5.77 -12.31 -8.21
C LEU A 23 -7.28 -12.45 -8.38
N THR A 24 -7.90 -13.37 -7.64
CA THR A 24 -9.35 -13.53 -7.66
C THR A 24 -10.05 -12.39 -6.90
N THR A 25 -11.33 -12.14 -7.20
CA THR A 25 -12.15 -11.14 -6.49
C THR A 25 -12.19 -11.42 -4.98
N GLU A 26 -12.32 -12.67 -4.57
CA GLU A 26 -12.31 -13.07 -3.15
C GLU A 26 -10.97 -12.72 -2.47
N MET A 27 -9.85 -13.06 -3.10
CA MET A 27 -8.51 -12.72 -2.58
C MET A 27 -8.33 -11.21 -2.50
N ALA A 28 -8.76 -10.48 -3.51
CA ALA A 28 -8.69 -9.02 -3.56
C ALA A 28 -9.53 -8.37 -2.45
N SER A 29 -10.76 -8.86 -2.24
CA SER A 29 -11.66 -8.37 -1.18
C SER A 29 -11.08 -8.65 0.20
N LYS A 30 -10.46 -9.81 0.40
CA LYS A 30 -9.75 -10.14 1.64
C LYS A 30 -8.56 -9.21 1.88
N LEU A 31 -7.77 -8.91 0.86
CA LEU A 31 -6.67 -7.96 0.94
C LEU A 31 -7.18 -6.55 1.26
N ALA A 32 -8.24 -6.08 0.60
CA ALA A 32 -8.84 -4.77 0.86
C ALA A 32 -9.36 -4.64 2.29
N SER A 33 -9.87 -5.73 2.89
CA SER A 33 -10.39 -5.71 4.25
C SER A 33 -9.34 -5.36 5.30
N MET A 34 -8.05 -5.55 5.02
CA MET A 34 -6.97 -5.27 5.97
C MET A 34 -6.81 -3.75 6.20
N PRO A 35 -6.54 -2.93 5.19
CA PRO A 35 -6.44 -1.48 5.38
C PRO A 35 -7.77 -0.85 5.78
N LEU A 36 -8.92 -1.37 5.31
CA LEU A 36 -10.23 -0.85 5.69
C LEU A 36 -10.53 -0.91 7.19
N LYS A 37 -9.82 -1.76 7.95
CA LYS A 37 -9.97 -1.83 9.41
C LYS A 37 -9.26 -0.70 10.15
N CYS A 38 -8.22 -0.13 9.57
CA CYS A 38 -7.34 0.80 10.29
C CYS A 38 -7.15 2.16 9.61
N ILE A 39 -7.49 2.29 8.32
CA ILE A 39 -7.10 3.47 7.51
C ILE A 39 -7.66 4.80 8.07
N ASN A 40 -8.82 4.74 8.72
CA ASN A 40 -9.45 5.88 9.40
C ASN A 40 -9.36 5.81 10.93
N GLN A 41 -8.54 4.90 11.46
CA GLN A 41 -8.35 4.73 12.89
C GLN A 41 -7.07 5.43 13.32
N GLU A 42 -7.21 6.52 14.10
CA GLU A 42 -6.07 7.34 14.53
C GLU A 42 -5.19 6.63 15.57
N TYR A 43 -5.79 5.82 16.45
CA TYR A 43 -5.07 5.13 17.53
C TYR A 43 -5.35 3.63 17.54
N PRO A 44 -4.37 2.78 17.94
CA PRO A 44 -3.00 3.13 18.34
C PRO A 44 -2.16 3.60 17.14
N ASN A 45 -1.26 4.57 17.36
CA ASN A 45 -0.39 5.10 16.31
C ASN A 45 1.04 5.27 16.83
N LYS A 46 2.02 4.93 16.01
CA LYS A 46 3.42 5.19 16.22
C LYS A 46 3.81 6.40 15.36
N THR A 47 3.87 7.57 15.96
CA THR A 47 4.48 8.72 15.31
C THR A 47 5.99 8.55 15.29
N ALA A 48 6.60 8.79 14.13
CA ALA A 48 8.06 8.92 14.02
C ALA A 48 8.46 10.39 13.81
N HIS A 49 7.58 11.33 14.17
CA HIS A 49 7.79 12.76 14.08
C HIS A 49 8.95 13.23 14.98
N VAL A 50 9.83 14.07 14.43
CA VAL A 50 10.91 14.69 15.20
C VAL A 50 10.36 15.94 15.88
N ILE A 51 10.36 15.94 17.21
CA ILE A 51 9.92 17.07 18.02
C ILE A 51 11.04 18.13 18.03
N ASN A 52 10.79 19.24 17.35
CA ASN A 52 11.76 20.36 17.28
C ASN A 52 11.46 21.43 18.33
N SER A 53 10.22 21.46 18.85
CA SER A 53 9.75 22.45 19.82
C SER A 53 8.62 21.88 20.68
N GLU A 54 8.30 22.56 21.79
CA GLU A 54 7.14 22.19 22.63
C GLU A 54 5.82 22.19 21.86
N LYS A 55 5.70 23.00 20.81
CA LYS A 55 4.50 23.05 19.96
C LYS A 55 4.32 21.79 19.13
N ASP A 56 5.42 21.16 18.74
CA ASP A 56 5.38 19.92 17.94
C ASP A 56 5.01 18.71 18.84
N ALA A 57 5.30 18.80 20.14
CA ALA A 57 5.09 17.71 21.09
C ALA A 57 3.62 17.38 21.36
N ILE A 58 2.71 18.27 21.03
CA ILE A 58 1.27 18.13 21.29
C ILE A 58 0.46 17.74 20.05
N LEU A 59 1.08 17.63 18.88
CA LEU A 59 0.39 17.31 17.64
C LEU A 59 -0.06 15.84 17.59
N THR A 60 -1.29 15.63 17.19
CA THR A 60 -1.85 14.29 16.96
C THR A 60 -1.40 13.72 15.62
N PRO A 61 -1.51 12.40 15.41
CA PRO A 61 -1.24 11.79 14.11
C PRO A 61 -2.01 12.45 12.96
N LYS A 62 -3.27 12.80 13.19
CA LYS A 62 -4.15 13.44 12.20
C LYS A 62 -3.75 14.88 11.88
N GLU A 63 -3.23 15.61 12.86
CA GLU A 63 -2.71 16.97 12.65
C GLU A 63 -1.38 16.97 11.90
N LEU A 64 -0.56 15.94 12.11
CA LEU A 64 0.70 15.75 11.39
C LEU A 64 0.48 15.28 9.95
N HIS A 65 -0.44 14.33 9.76
CA HIS A 65 -0.67 13.62 8.50
C HIS A 65 -2.16 13.46 8.19
N PRO A 66 -2.85 14.52 7.76
CA PRO A 66 -4.32 14.50 7.60
C PRO A 66 -4.83 13.52 6.54
N SER A 67 -4.01 13.18 5.54
CA SER A 67 -4.33 12.15 4.54
C SER A 67 -4.00 10.75 5.03
N PHE A 68 -2.93 10.58 5.83
CA PHE A 68 -2.35 9.28 6.14
C PHE A 68 -2.18 9.04 7.65
N PHE A 69 -3.10 9.56 8.47
CA PHE A 69 -3.04 9.44 9.93
C PHE A 69 -3.40 8.05 10.47
N GLY A 70 -4.10 7.24 9.66
CA GLY A 70 -4.64 5.96 10.11
C GLY A 70 -3.61 4.83 10.17
N CYS A 71 -4.09 3.66 10.58
CA CYS A 71 -3.28 2.48 10.82
C CYS A 71 -2.24 2.66 11.93
N PHE A 72 -1.16 1.85 11.92
CA PHE A 72 -0.20 1.89 13.01
C PHE A 72 0.78 3.08 12.91
N ASP A 73 1.11 3.50 11.69
CA ASP A 73 2.00 4.61 11.39
C ASP A 73 1.71 5.18 9.99
N TRP A 74 2.31 6.33 9.67
CA TRP A 74 2.20 6.96 8.36
C TRP A 74 2.54 6.00 7.21
N HIS A 75 3.61 5.22 7.35
CA HIS A 75 4.06 4.27 6.32
C HIS A 75 3.00 3.20 6.04
N SER A 76 2.46 2.57 7.07
CA SER A 76 1.41 1.56 6.92
C SER A 76 0.12 2.15 6.35
N SER A 77 -0.20 3.41 6.69
CA SER A 77 -1.32 4.14 6.11
C SER A 77 -1.14 4.37 4.61
N VAL A 78 0.01 4.89 4.18
CA VAL A 78 0.33 5.12 2.76
C VAL A 78 0.23 3.80 1.97
N HIS A 79 0.81 2.72 2.48
CA HIS A 79 0.71 1.41 1.83
C HIS A 79 -0.72 0.87 1.78
N GLY A 80 -1.52 1.12 2.82
CA GLY A 80 -2.95 0.77 2.84
C GLY A 80 -3.72 1.49 1.74
N HIS A 81 -3.54 2.80 1.59
CA HIS A 81 -4.15 3.61 0.54
C HIS A 81 -3.70 3.14 -0.85
N TRP A 82 -2.40 2.94 -1.04
CA TRP A 82 -1.86 2.43 -2.30
C TRP A 82 -2.47 1.07 -2.66
N MET A 83 -2.57 0.15 -1.70
CA MET A 83 -3.20 -1.17 -1.92
C MET A 83 -4.64 -1.02 -2.38
N LEU A 84 -5.45 -0.19 -1.71
CA LEU A 84 -6.86 0.04 -2.08
C LEU A 84 -6.99 0.59 -3.50
N VAL A 85 -6.19 1.59 -3.86
CA VAL A 85 -6.17 2.16 -5.23
C VAL A 85 -5.79 1.07 -6.25
N ARG A 86 -4.77 0.26 -5.93
CA ARG A 86 -4.31 -0.79 -6.82
C ARG A 86 -5.38 -1.85 -7.05
N LEU A 87 -6.06 -2.29 -5.99
CA LEU A 87 -7.13 -3.27 -6.06
C LEU A 87 -8.33 -2.75 -6.87
N LEU A 88 -8.76 -1.50 -6.65
CA LEU A 88 -9.82 -0.86 -7.45
C LEU A 88 -9.52 -0.85 -8.95
N ARG A 89 -8.25 -0.65 -9.32
CA ARG A 89 -7.82 -0.59 -10.72
C ARG A 89 -7.67 -1.96 -11.38
N THR A 90 -7.45 -3.01 -10.59
CA THR A 90 -7.14 -4.35 -11.12
C THR A 90 -8.31 -5.33 -11.01
N VAL A 91 -9.25 -5.09 -10.10
CA VAL A 91 -10.39 -5.98 -9.83
C VAL A 91 -11.69 -5.21 -9.95
N PRO A 92 -12.39 -5.26 -11.11
CA PRO A 92 -13.60 -4.47 -11.37
C PRO A 92 -14.74 -4.75 -10.38
N ASP A 93 -14.89 -6.02 -9.96
CA ASP A 93 -15.98 -6.49 -9.10
C ASP A 93 -15.56 -6.60 -7.63
N LEU A 94 -14.66 -5.70 -7.20
CA LEU A 94 -14.18 -5.66 -5.82
C LEU A 94 -15.33 -5.37 -4.84
N GLU A 95 -15.44 -6.19 -3.78
CA GLU A 95 -16.39 -5.92 -2.70
C GLU A 95 -16.11 -4.58 -2.02
N ASN A 96 -17.16 -3.93 -1.57
CA ASN A 96 -17.08 -2.62 -0.91
C ASN A 96 -16.42 -1.51 -1.75
N LYS A 97 -16.45 -1.62 -3.07
CA LYS A 97 -15.86 -0.67 -4.01
C LYS A 97 -16.25 0.78 -3.70
N ASP A 98 -17.55 1.06 -3.53
CA ASP A 98 -18.05 2.41 -3.28
C ASP A 98 -17.55 2.96 -1.92
N LYS A 99 -17.49 2.11 -0.90
CA LYS A 99 -16.91 2.46 0.39
C LYS A 99 -15.42 2.81 0.27
N ILE A 100 -14.68 2.02 -0.51
CA ILE A 100 -13.25 2.27 -0.75
C ILE A 100 -13.06 3.60 -1.47
N ILE A 101 -13.84 3.87 -2.51
CA ILE A 101 -13.80 5.14 -3.25
C ILE A 101 -14.08 6.30 -2.31
N SER A 102 -15.14 6.23 -1.51
CA SER A 102 -15.49 7.29 -0.56
C SER A 102 -14.36 7.58 0.45
N ILE A 103 -13.70 6.55 0.96
CA ILE A 103 -12.56 6.71 1.88
C ILE A 103 -11.38 7.38 1.18
N LEU A 104 -11.06 6.94 -0.05
CA LEU A 104 -9.95 7.49 -0.82
C LEU A 104 -10.21 8.95 -1.22
N ASP A 105 -11.43 9.29 -1.64
CA ASP A 105 -11.82 10.66 -1.99
C ASP A 105 -11.71 11.59 -0.78
N GLU A 106 -12.11 11.11 0.41
CA GLU A 106 -11.95 11.87 1.65
C GLU A 106 -10.47 12.06 2.01
N SER A 107 -9.65 11.01 1.89
CA SER A 107 -8.22 11.07 2.24
C SER A 107 -7.42 11.92 1.26
N PHE A 108 -7.81 11.92 -0.01
CA PHE A 108 -7.11 12.63 -1.09
C PHE A 108 -7.75 13.96 -1.47
N SER A 109 -8.50 14.57 -0.54
CA SER A 109 -9.01 15.91 -0.79
C SER A 109 -7.83 16.88 -1.06
N PRO A 110 -8.02 17.88 -1.94
CA PRO A 110 -6.95 18.82 -2.29
C PRO A 110 -6.31 19.50 -1.06
N GLU A 111 -7.12 19.79 -0.06
CA GLU A 111 -6.69 20.44 1.18
C GLU A 111 -5.79 19.54 2.01
N LYS A 112 -6.20 18.27 2.21
CA LYS A 112 -5.41 17.30 2.97
C LYS A 112 -4.08 16.98 2.28
N ILE A 113 -4.10 16.78 0.96
CA ILE A 113 -2.88 16.50 0.18
C ILE A 113 -1.93 17.70 0.22
N LYS A 114 -2.44 18.92 0.13
CA LYS A 114 -1.61 20.13 0.27
C LYS A 114 -0.97 20.20 1.66
N GLU A 115 -1.71 19.92 2.70
CA GLU A 115 -1.19 19.92 4.06
C GLU A 115 -0.16 18.81 4.26
N GLU A 116 -0.42 17.61 3.76
CA GLU A 116 0.53 16.48 3.76
C GLU A 116 1.86 16.85 3.07
N ALA A 117 1.78 17.47 1.89
CA ALA A 117 2.97 17.96 1.17
C ALA A 117 3.72 19.02 1.96
N SER A 118 3.02 19.88 2.71
CA SER A 118 3.62 20.97 3.51
C SER A 118 4.41 20.45 4.71
N TYR A 119 4.17 19.22 5.16
CA TYR A 119 4.88 18.59 6.27
C TYR A 119 6.39 18.67 6.11
N PHE A 120 6.91 18.34 4.93
CA PHE A 120 8.34 18.32 4.65
C PHE A 120 8.99 19.71 4.58
N THR A 121 8.19 20.74 4.39
CA THR A 121 8.68 22.14 4.42
C THR A 121 8.54 22.78 5.80
N LYS A 122 7.52 22.41 6.56
CA LYS A 122 7.30 22.87 7.94
C LYS A 122 8.33 22.27 8.91
N TYR A 123 8.64 20.99 8.73
CA TYR A 123 9.49 20.20 9.63
C TYR A 123 10.78 19.80 8.91
N GLN A 124 11.75 20.72 8.86
CA GLN A 124 13.01 20.56 8.09
C GLN A 124 13.88 19.39 8.59
N VAL A 125 13.77 19.03 9.87
CA VAL A 125 14.41 17.85 10.47
C VAL A 125 13.44 16.66 10.46
N ALA A 126 12.51 16.64 9.52
CA ALA A 126 11.58 15.54 9.36
C ALA A 126 12.29 14.24 9.01
N GLN A 127 11.62 13.18 9.27
CA GLN A 127 12.11 11.81 9.18
C GLN A 127 12.70 11.49 7.82
N ASN A 128 13.94 11.03 7.80
CA ASN A 128 14.61 10.58 6.58
C ASN A 128 13.86 9.42 5.92
N PHE A 129 13.17 8.62 6.71
CA PHE A 129 12.43 7.45 6.26
C PHE A 129 11.20 7.83 5.38
N GLU A 130 10.42 8.83 5.78
CA GLU A 130 9.25 9.29 5.05
C GLU A 130 9.59 10.07 3.77
N ARG A 131 10.82 10.59 3.67
CA ARG A 131 11.29 11.30 2.47
C ARG A 131 11.73 10.39 1.33
N THR A 132 11.86 9.11 1.58
CA THR A 132 12.35 8.13 0.59
C THR A 132 11.22 7.41 -0.18
N TYR A 133 9.97 7.71 0.10
CA TYR A 133 8.80 7.11 -0.57
C TYR A 133 8.10 8.07 -1.51
#